data_39e53f6f5c078071a7a378a6b57fe7a8
#
_entry.id   39e53f6f5c078071a7a378a6b57fe7a8
#
_cell.length_a   1.000
_cell.length_b   1.000
_cell.length_c   1.000
_cell.angle_alpha   90.00
_cell.angle_beta   90.00
_cell.angle_gamma   90.00
#
_symmetry.space_group_name_H-M   'P 1'
#
loop_
_entity.id
_entity.type
_entity.pdbx_description
1 polymer ?
#
loop_
_entity_poly.entity_id
_entity_poly.type
_entity_poly.pdbx_seq_one_letter_code
_entity_poly.pdbx_strand_id
1 'polypeptide(L)'
;MVSKTFILMAAIAYVEARFGQEQVPIAAIQAVQGGNPGEAATIAGAAISDLLGAASSCAKLTRADEIFTKLGGGADALAAAIGMVTAEKNTNPSANGNAQNVCGDASLPATPELRGITPLIDPAVDVDGKAAALSQSSATTPLQADGMSVFDLMSANGLGDLANAGASKGNNASNNNAAAGNNNAAGNDNAAA
;
A
#
# COMPACT_ATOMS: atom_id res chain seq x y z
N MET A 1 -20.43 -37.74 -0.05
CA MET A 1 -20.43 -36.87 1.16
C MET A 1 -19.03 -36.34 1.48
N VAL A 2 -18.36 -35.72 0.52
CA VAL A 2 -16.96 -35.22 0.68
C VAL A 2 -16.89 -33.70 0.67
N SER A 3 -18.03 -33.03 0.44
CA SER A 3 -18.03 -31.60 0.10
C SER A 3 -17.90 -30.64 1.27
N LYS A 4 -18.38 -30.96 2.48
CA LYS A 4 -18.42 -29.97 3.60
C LYS A 4 -17.09 -29.76 4.31
N THR A 5 -16.25 -30.79 4.39
CA THR A 5 -14.95 -30.72 5.06
C THR A 5 -13.92 -29.96 4.21
N PHE A 6 -14.01 -30.08 2.88
CA PHE A 6 -13.12 -29.39 1.96
C PHE A 6 -13.38 -27.88 1.90
N ILE A 7 -14.66 -27.47 1.97
CA ILE A 7 -15.04 -26.05 1.98
C ILE A 7 -14.59 -25.38 3.27
N LEU A 8 -14.66 -26.08 4.40
CA LEU A 8 -14.21 -25.54 5.69
C LEU A 8 -12.69 -25.40 5.74
N MET A 9 -11.94 -26.34 5.19
CA MET A 9 -10.47 -26.24 5.10
C MET A 9 -10.01 -25.13 4.15
N ALA A 10 -10.70 -24.91 3.03
CA ALA A 10 -10.41 -23.80 2.13
C ALA A 10 -10.69 -22.43 2.79
N ALA A 11 -11.74 -22.32 3.62
CA ALA A 11 -12.04 -21.10 4.35
C ALA A 11 -11.02 -20.83 5.48
N ILE A 12 -10.52 -21.86 6.16
CA ILE A 12 -9.47 -21.72 7.18
C ILE A 12 -8.15 -21.30 6.53
N ALA A 13 -7.78 -21.89 5.39
CA ALA A 13 -6.57 -21.49 4.66
C ALA A 13 -6.63 -20.03 4.16
N TYR A 14 -7.83 -19.54 3.81
CA TYR A 14 -8.03 -18.17 3.38
C TYR A 14 -7.92 -17.17 4.55
N VAL A 15 -8.34 -17.57 5.74
CA VAL A 15 -8.21 -16.76 6.96
C VAL A 15 -6.76 -16.73 7.42
N GLU A 16 -6.04 -17.85 7.36
CA GLU A 16 -4.63 -17.90 7.72
C GLU A 16 -3.74 -17.11 6.75
N ALA A 17 -4.07 -17.08 5.45
CA ALA A 17 -3.37 -16.26 4.47
C ALA A 17 -3.46 -14.75 4.75
N ARG A 18 -4.43 -14.32 5.55
CA ARG A 18 -4.63 -12.92 5.91
C ARG A 18 -3.80 -12.45 7.10
N PHE A 19 -3.53 -13.37 8.04
CA PHE A 19 -2.63 -13.11 9.17
C PHE A 19 -1.20 -13.45 8.77
N GLY A 20 -0.29 -12.49 8.87
CA GLY A 20 1.13 -12.69 8.58
C GLY A 20 1.56 -12.20 7.18
N GLN A 21 0.69 -11.52 6.43
CA GLN A 21 1.09 -10.90 5.16
C GLN A 21 2.21 -9.87 5.37
N GLU A 22 2.22 -9.20 6.51
CA GLU A 22 3.31 -8.30 6.92
C GLU A 22 4.65 -9.02 7.09
N GLN A 23 4.65 -10.34 7.20
CA GLN A 23 5.88 -11.15 7.31
C GLN A 23 6.44 -11.60 5.95
N VAL A 24 5.63 -11.56 4.89
CA VAL A 24 6.02 -12.08 3.57
C VAL A 24 7.32 -11.47 3.04
N PRO A 25 7.55 -10.13 3.07
CA PRO A 25 8.80 -9.56 2.56
C PRO A 25 9.99 -9.74 3.49
N ILE A 26 9.78 -10.09 4.77
CA ILE A 26 10.81 -10.04 5.81
C ILE A 26 11.97 -10.98 5.53
N ALA A 27 11.65 -12.24 5.20
CA ALA A 27 12.69 -13.24 4.93
C ALA A 27 13.54 -12.88 3.70
N ALA A 28 12.93 -12.31 2.67
CA ALA A 28 13.65 -11.85 1.48
C ALA A 28 14.60 -10.69 1.79
N ILE A 29 14.15 -9.72 2.61
CA ILE A 29 14.99 -8.59 3.04
C ILE A 29 16.16 -9.09 3.87
N GLN A 30 15.94 -10.00 4.83
CA GLN A 30 16.99 -10.57 5.67
C GLN A 30 18.03 -11.37 4.88
N ALA A 31 17.64 -11.97 3.77
CA ALA A 31 18.50 -12.78 2.93
C ALA A 31 19.44 -11.97 2.03
N VAL A 32 19.22 -10.67 1.86
CA VAL A 32 20.07 -9.80 1.05
C VAL A 32 21.47 -9.75 1.64
N GLN A 33 22.49 -9.99 0.81
CA GLN A 33 23.88 -10.07 1.24
C GLN A 33 24.63 -8.73 1.17
N GLY A 34 23.94 -7.64 0.77
CA GLY A 34 24.51 -6.30 0.67
C GLY A 34 24.38 -5.48 1.96
N GLY A 35 24.96 -4.28 1.94
CA GLY A 35 24.93 -3.35 3.07
C GLY A 35 25.94 -3.66 4.17
N ASN A 36 25.81 -2.93 5.30
CA ASN A 36 26.66 -3.14 6.47
C ASN A 36 26.21 -4.38 7.26
N PRO A 37 27.09 -4.99 8.07
CA PRO A 37 26.71 -6.11 8.93
C PRO A 37 25.49 -5.79 9.82
N GLY A 38 24.43 -6.62 9.73
CA GLY A 38 23.20 -6.46 10.49
C GLY A 38 22.18 -5.46 9.92
N GLU A 39 22.52 -4.74 8.85
CA GLU A 39 21.65 -3.73 8.24
C GLU A 39 20.39 -4.37 7.63
N ALA A 40 20.54 -5.47 6.90
CA ALA A 40 19.40 -6.21 6.35
C ALA A 40 18.42 -6.67 7.43
N ALA A 41 18.91 -7.19 8.55
CA ALA A 41 18.07 -7.61 9.68
C ALA A 41 17.35 -6.41 10.33
N THR A 42 18.02 -5.27 10.44
CA THR A 42 17.44 -4.03 11.01
C THR A 42 16.32 -3.49 10.11
N ILE A 43 16.57 -3.43 8.79
CA ILE A 43 15.58 -2.97 7.81
C ILE A 43 14.38 -3.93 7.78
N ALA A 44 14.62 -5.23 7.80
CA ALA A 44 13.58 -6.24 7.82
C ALA A 44 12.67 -6.11 9.06
N GLY A 45 13.26 -5.89 10.23
CA GLY A 45 12.49 -5.65 11.46
C GLY A 45 11.61 -4.40 11.38
N ALA A 46 12.12 -3.32 10.81
CA ALA A 46 11.37 -2.08 10.61
C ALA A 46 10.26 -2.22 9.56
N ALA A 47 10.45 -3.04 8.53
CA ALA A 47 9.47 -3.27 7.46
C ALA A 47 8.13 -3.82 7.98
N ILE A 48 8.15 -4.62 9.06
CA ILE A 48 6.92 -5.11 9.70
C ILE A 48 6.04 -3.93 10.13
N SER A 49 6.63 -2.93 10.78
CA SER A 49 5.88 -1.75 11.26
C SER A 49 5.27 -0.94 10.12
N ASP A 50 5.95 -0.88 8.97
CA ASP A 50 5.48 -0.13 7.78
C ASP A 50 4.27 -0.80 7.10
N LEU A 51 4.10 -2.11 7.31
CA LEU A 51 2.98 -2.88 6.77
C LEU A 51 1.78 -2.97 7.70
N LEU A 52 1.89 -2.50 8.94
CA LEU A 52 0.75 -2.47 9.86
C LEU A 52 -0.27 -1.39 9.47
N GLY A 53 -1.54 -1.62 9.83
CA GLY A 53 -2.67 -0.76 9.48
C GLY A 53 -2.51 0.71 9.85
N ALA A 54 -1.88 1.00 11.00
CA ALA A 54 -1.66 2.36 11.50
C ALA A 54 -0.50 3.11 10.81
N ALA A 55 0.35 2.42 10.04
CA ALA A 55 1.45 3.05 9.33
C ALA A 55 0.93 3.92 8.17
N SER A 56 1.72 4.94 7.79
CA SER A 56 1.45 5.68 6.55
C SER A 56 1.41 4.73 5.36
N SER A 57 0.48 4.95 4.43
CA SER A 57 0.39 4.17 3.20
C SER A 57 1.63 4.29 2.30
N CYS A 58 2.42 5.36 2.48
CA CYS A 58 3.66 5.59 1.76
C CYS A 58 4.90 5.01 2.45
N ALA A 59 4.82 4.61 3.73
CA ALA A 59 5.97 4.12 4.50
C ALA A 59 6.66 2.93 3.84
N LYS A 60 5.90 1.99 3.31
CA LYS A 60 6.44 0.81 2.62
C LYS A 60 7.22 1.17 1.34
N LEU A 61 6.87 2.25 0.64
CA LEU A 61 7.61 2.69 -0.55
C LEU A 61 8.95 3.31 -0.16
N THR A 62 8.95 4.15 0.90
CA THR A 62 10.20 4.66 1.48
C THR A 62 11.09 3.52 1.98
N ARG A 63 10.48 2.48 2.58
CA ARG A 63 11.23 1.28 3.00
C ARG A 63 11.79 0.51 1.82
N ALA A 64 11.07 0.39 0.72
CA ALA A 64 11.57 -0.24 -0.50
C ALA A 64 12.78 0.51 -1.09
N ASP A 65 12.73 1.84 -1.11
CA ASP A 65 13.88 2.67 -1.49
C ASP A 65 15.08 2.42 -0.58
N GLU A 66 14.85 2.32 0.74
CA GLU A 66 15.89 2.02 1.72
C GLU A 66 16.49 0.63 1.52
N ILE A 67 15.68 -0.40 1.29
CA ILE A 67 16.15 -1.76 0.98
C ILE A 67 17.10 -1.73 -0.21
N PHE A 68 16.67 -1.14 -1.32
CA PHE A 68 17.49 -1.09 -2.53
C PHE A 68 18.79 -0.33 -2.31
N THR A 69 18.72 0.87 -1.76
CA THR A 69 19.87 1.78 -1.67
C THR A 69 20.88 1.34 -0.60
N LYS A 70 20.41 0.93 0.58
CA LYS A 70 21.30 0.56 1.70
C LYS A 70 21.85 -0.85 1.59
N LEU A 71 21.12 -1.76 0.93
CA LEU A 71 21.57 -3.13 0.76
C LEU A 71 22.34 -3.36 -0.55
N GLY A 72 22.94 -2.30 -1.11
CA GLY A 72 23.94 -2.36 -2.16
C GLY A 72 23.41 -2.30 -3.58
N GLY A 73 22.09 -2.16 -3.80
CA GLY A 73 21.49 -1.95 -5.13
C GLY A 73 21.64 -3.15 -6.10
N GLY A 74 21.97 -4.33 -5.59
CA GLY A 74 22.11 -5.54 -6.37
C GLY A 74 20.76 -6.18 -6.73
N ALA A 75 20.81 -7.27 -7.50
CA ALA A 75 19.59 -7.95 -7.96
C ALA A 75 18.76 -8.53 -6.81
N ASP A 76 19.39 -9.02 -5.76
CA ASP A 76 18.76 -9.52 -4.55
C ASP A 76 18.09 -8.39 -3.74
N ALA A 77 18.76 -7.22 -3.61
CA ALA A 77 18.20 -6.04 -2.99
C ALA A 77 17.01 -5.50 -3.80
N LEU A 78 17.10 -5.49 -5.14
CA LEU A 78 15.99 -5.10 -6.00
C LEU A 78 14.80 -6.05 -5.84
N ALA A 79 15.02 -7.37 -5.84
CA ALA A 79 13.96 -8.35 -5.65
C ALA A 79 13.26 -8.19 -4.28
N ALA A 80 14.04 -7.98 -3.22
CA ALA A 80 13.49 -7.72 -1.88
C ALA A 80 12.70 -6.40 -1.81
N ALA A 81 13.19 -5.34 -2.48
CA ALA A 81 12.50 -4.06 -2.59
C ALA A 81 11.19 -4.16 -3.38
N ILE A 82 11.17 -4.88 -4.49
CA ILE A 82 9.94 -5.19 -5.24
C ILE A 82 8.96 -5.95 -4.34
N GLY A 83 9.44 -6.94 -3.57
CA GLY A 83 8.64 -7.65 -2.59
C GLY A 83 8.01 -6.71 -1.54
N MET A 84 8.72 -5.69 -1.12
CA MET A 84 8.19 -4.68 -0.19
C MET A 84 7.16 -3.76 -0.85
N VAL A 85 7.35 -3.32 -2.10
CA VAL A 85 6.38 -2.53 -2.85
C VAL A 85 5.08 -3.31 -3.07
N THR A 86 5.19 -4.58 -3.47
CA THR A 86 4.02 -5.43 -3.75
C THR A 86 3.33 -5.95 -2.50
N ALA A 87 3.99 -5.97 -1.34
CA ALA A 87 3.41 -6.48 -0.10
C ALA A 87 2.05 -5.84 0.21
N GLU A 88 1.10 -6.65 0.64
CA GLU A 88 -0.16 -6.17 1.19
C GLU A 88 0.08 -5.42 2.49
N LYS A 89 -0.57 -4.27 2.64
CA LYS A 89 -0.60 -3.55 3.91
C LYS A 89 -1.75 -4.09 4.74
N ASN A 90 -1.44 -4.51 5.98
CA ASN A 90 -2.47 -4.99 6.91
C ASN A 90 -3.41 -3.83 7.28
N THR A 91 -4.56 -3.77 6.64
CA THR A 91 -5.59 -2.75 6.89
C THR A 91 -6.90 -3.41 7.28
N ASN A 92 -7.77 -2.64 7.93
CA ASN A 92 -9.15 -3.05 8.13
C ASN A 92 -10.00 -2.40 7.01
N PRO A 93 -10.39 -3.15 5.98
CA PRO A 93 -11.14 -2.59 4.86
C PRO A 93 -12.48 -2.04 5.29
N SER A 94 -13.12 -2.64 6.30
CA SER A 94 -14.41 -2.16 6.82
C SER A 94 -14.33 -0.77 7.45
N ALA A 95 -13.15 -0.33 7.92
CA ALA A 95 -12.98 1.00 8.49
C ALA A 95 -12.91 2.12 7.43
N ASN A 96 -12.65 1.78 6.16
CA ASN A 96 -12.44 2.72 5.06
C ASN A 96 -13.45 2.51 3.91
N GLY A 97 -14.66 2.04 4.20
CA GLY A 97 -15.67 1.82 3.17
C GLY A 97 -15.29 0.74 2.16
N ASN A 98 -14.59 -0.30 2.59
CA ASN A 98 -14.06 -1.39 1.77
C ASN A 98 -13.01 -0.95 0.74
N ALA A 99 -12.27 0.11 1.02
CA ALA A 99 -11.12 0.53 0.23
C ALA A 99 -9.85 0.53 1.06
N GLN A 100 -8.73 0.21 0.45
CA GLN A 100 -7.42 0.19 1.09
C GLN A 100 -6.66 1.49 0.84
N ASN A 101 -6.01 2.03 1.88
CA ASN A 101 -5.15 3.20 1.70
C ASN A 101 -3.85 2.79 0.98
N VAL A 102 -3.61 3.41 -0.17
CA VAL A 102 -2.36 3.30 -0.93
C VAL A 102 -1.68 4.65 -1.03
N CYS A 103 -0.38 4.66 -1.36
CA CYS A 103 0.38 5.91 -1.41
C CYS A 103 -0.09 6.80 -2.57
N GLY A 104 -0.49 8.04 -2.24
CA GLY A 104 -0.86 9.10 -3.18
C GLY A 104 0.27 10.10 -3.47
N ASP A 105 1.51 9.80 -3.06
CA ASP A 105 2.66 10.64 -3.31
C ASP A 105 3.36 10.22 -4.60
N ALA A 106 3.29 11.06 -5.62
CA ALA A 106 3.88 10.81 -6.92
C ALA A 106 5.43 10.84 -6.93
N SER A 107 6.06 11.28 -5.84
CA SER A 107 7.52 11.23 -5.68
C SER A 107 8.04 9.86 -5.20
N LEU A 108 7.14 8.97 -4.75
CA LEU A 108 7.49 7.67 -4.19
C LEU A 108 6.99 6.50 -5.06
N PRO A 109 7.76 5.41 -5.11
CA PRO A 109 9.13 5.27 -4.64
C PRO A 109 10.09 6.20 -5.42
N ALA A 110 11.17 6.62 -4.76
CA ALA A 110 12.19 7.48 -5.37
C ALA A 110 13.10 6.70 -6.34
N THR A 111 13.32 5.43 -6.07
CA THR A 111 14.10 4.51 -6.90
C THR A 111 13.39 4.24 -8.22
N PRO A 112 14.01 4.58 -9.38
CA PRO A 112 13.37 4.43 -10.68
C PRO A 112 12.91 2.99 -10.98
N GLU A 113 13.69 1.99 -10.59
CA GLU A 113 13.44 0.56 -10.81
C GLU A 113 12.21 0.05 -10.04
N LEU A 114 11.75 0.79 -9.04
CA LEU A 114 10.57 0.45 -8.23
C LEU A 114 9.31 1.19 -8.68
N ARG A 115 9.44 2.16 -9.59
CA ARG A 115 8.29 2.91 -10.09
C ARG A 115 7.44 2.07 -11.02
N GLY A 116 6.14 2.35 -11.03
CA GLY A 116 5.20 1.60 -11.88
C GLY A 116 4.75 0.25 -11.31
N ILE A 117 5.19 -0.11 -10.10
CA ILE A 117 4.79 -1.34 -9.42
C ILE A 117 3.63 -1.03 -8.46
N THR A 118 2.60 -1.88 -8.50
CA THR A 118 1.41 -1.72 -7.65
C THR A 118 1.37 -2.77 -6.54
N PRO A 119 0.76 -2.47 -5.39
CA PRO A 119 0.67 -3.39 -4.27
C PRO A 119 -0.45 -4.43 -4.45
N LEU A 120 -0.37 -5.49 -3.67
CA LEU A 120 -1.51 -6.32 -3.36
C LEU A 120 -2.51 -5.55 -2.50
N ILE A 121 -3.76 -5.85 -2.70
CA ILE A 121 -4.91 -5.37 -1.93
C ILE A 121 -5.50 -6.54 -1.15
N ASP A 122 -6.07 -6.27 0.02
CA ASP A 122 -6.79 -7.28 0.81
C ASP A 122 -7.78 -8.05 -0.09
N PRO A 123 -7.68 -9.37 -0.19
CA PRO A 123 -8.58 -10.18 -1.02
C PRO A 123 -10.07 -10.04 -0.68
N ALA A 124 -10.40 -9.57 0.54
CA ALA A 124 -11.78 -9.26 0.90
C ALA A 124 -12.30 -8.00 0.18
N VAL A 125 -11.39 -7.15 -0.32
CA VAL A 125 -11.68 -5.97 -1.14
C VAL A 125 -11.51 -6.30 -2.61
N ASP A 126 -10.40 -6.96 -2.98
CA ASP A 126 -10.08 -7.39 -4.35
C ASP A 126 -10.73 -8.75 -4.67
N VAL A 127 -12.04 -8.82 -4.57
CA VAL A 127 -12.81 -10.09 -4.74
C VAL A 127 -12.59 -10.71 -6.11
N ASP A 128 -12.43 -9.88 -7.14
CA ASP A 128 -12.20 -10.34 -8.53
C ASP A 128 -10.72 -10.64 -8.82
N GLY A 129 -9.80 -10.38 -7.88
CA GLY A 129 -8.37 -10.60 -8.04
C GLY A 129 -7.69 -9.67 -9.07
N LYS A 130 -8.33 -8.56 -9.42
CA LYS A 130 -7.80 -7.63 -10.43
C LYS A 130 -6.58 -6.87 -9.93
N ALA A 131 -6.60 -6.44 -8.67
CA ALA A 131 -5.45 -5.78 -8.07
C ALA A 131 -4.29 -6.76 -7.89
N ALA A 132 -4.56 -8.01 -7.52
CA ALA A 132 -3.55 -9.05 -7.44
C ALA A 132 -2.91 -9.32 -8.81
N ALA A 133 -3.70 -9.43 -9.87
CA ALA A 133 -3.20 -9.61 -11.24
C ALA A 133 -2.34 -8.42 -11.71
N LEU A 134 -2.78 -7.18 -11.43
CA LEU A 134 -2.02 -5.98 -11.75
C LEU A 134 -0.70 -5.92 -10.98
N SER A 135 -0.73 -6.22 -9.67
CA SER A 135 0.47 -6.26 -8.83
C SER A 135 1.49 -7.26 -9.37
N GLN A 136 1.05 -8.48 -9.69
CA GLN A 136 1.92 -9.52 -10.23
C GLN A 136 2.53 -9.14 -11.59
N SER A 137 1.73 -8.58 -12.49
CA SER A 137 2.21 -8.16 -13.81
C SER A 137 3.16 -6.97 -13.71
N SER A 138 2.85 -5.97 -12.90
CA SER A 138 3.68 -4.78 -12.71
C SER A 138 4.99 -5.06 -11.98
N ALA A 139 5.06 -6.09 -11.14
CA ALA A 139 6.31 -6.54 -10.50
C ALA A 139 7.34 -7.05 -11.52
N THR A 140 6.89 -7.58 -12.67
CA THR A 140 7.75 -8.09 -13.73
C THR A 140 7.90 -7.13 -14.89
N THR A 141 6.87 -6.35 -15.17
CA THR A 141 6.83 -5.35 -16.24
C THR A 141 6.18 -4.10 -15.69
N PRO A 142 6.98 -3.19 -15.10
CA PRO A 142 6.46 -1.98 -14.47
C PRO A 142 5.63 -1.12 -15.45
N LEU A 143 4.59 -0.51 -14.91
CA LEU A 143 3.73 0.42 -15.64
C LEU A 143 4.46 1.74 -15.90
N GLN A 144 4.02 2.48 -16.92
CA GLN A 144 4.46 3.87 -17.10
C GLN A 144 3.95 4.71 -15.91
N ALA A 145 4.87 5.32 -15.18
CA ALA A 145 4.58 5.99 -13.90
C ALA A 145 5.08 7.43 -13.81
N ASP A 146 5.32 8.08 -14.96
CA ASP A 146 5.84 9.45 -14.99
C ASP A 146 4.86 10.43 -14.33
N GLY A 147 5.26 10.98 -13.18
CA GLY A 147 4.44 11.90 -12.41
C GLY A 147 3.21 11.27 -11.73
N MET A 148 3.09 9.95 -11.72
CA MET A 148 1.98 9.23 -11.12
C MET A 148 2.37 8.61 -9.78
N SER A 149 1.45 8.69 -8.81
CA SER A 149 1.52 7.92 -7.57
C SER A 149 1.03 6.49 -7.78
N VAL A 150 1.24 5.64 -6.78
CA VAL A 150 0.67 4.27 -6.80
C VAL A 150 -0.87 4.31 -6.86
N PHE A 151 -1.49 5.26 -6.18
CA PHE A 151 -2.93 5.46 -6.26
C PHE A 151 -3.38 5.84 -7.67
N ASP A 152 -2.67 6.75 -8.34
CA ASP A 152 -2.99 7.16 -9.71
C ASP A 152 -2.85 5.99 -10.69
N LEU A 153 -1.81 5.17 -10.53
CA LEU A 153 -1.61 3.95 -11.34
C LEU A 153 -2.75 2.97 -11.18
N MET A 154 -3.19 2.71 -9.95
CA MET A 154 -4.32 1.82 -9.69
C MET A 154 -5.61 2.40 -10.27
N SER A 155 -5.86 3.69 -10.10
CA SER A 155 -7.05 4.38 -10.63
C SER A 155 -7.08 4.35 -12.16
N ALA A 156 -5.95 4.58 -12.82
CA ALA A 156 -5.82 4.53 -14.27
C ALA A 156 -6.07 3.11 -14.83
N ASN A 157 -5.88 2.07 -14.01
CA ASN A 157 -6.15 0.69 -14.36
C ASN A 157 -7.53 0.19 -13.86
N GLY A 158 -8.45 1.10 -13.51
CA GLY A 158 -9.82 0.78 -13.14
C GLY A 158 -9.98 0.22 -11.72
N LEU A 159 -8.99 0.46 -10.83
CA LEU A 159 -8.99 -0.03 -9.44
C LEU A 159 -9.15 1.12 -8.43
N GLY A 160 -9.60 2.30 -8.88
CA GLY A 160 -9.78 3.47 -8.01
C GLY A 160 -10.77 3.24 -6.88
N ASP A 161 -11.79 2.42 -7.09
CA ASP A 161 -12.78 2.09 -6.07
C ASP A 161 -12.25 1.16 -4.97
N LEU A 162 -11.13 0.46 -5.22
CA LEU A 162 -10.50 -0.44 -4.26
C LEU A 162 -9.45 0.28 -3.38
N ALA A 163 -9.15 1.54 -3.69
CA ALA A 163 -8.07 2.26 -3.05
C ALA A 163 -8.43 3.70 -2.71
N ASN A 164 -7.88 4.19 -1.59
CA ASN A 164 -7.90 5.60 -1.21
C ASN A 164 -6.48 6.17 -1.25
N ALA A 165 -6.33 7.39 -1.75
CA ALA A 165 -5.04 8.08 -1.72
C ALA A 165 -4.65 8.42 -0.30
N GLY A 166 -3.60 7.78 0.21
CA GLY A 166 -3.02 8.07 1.51
C GLY A 166 -1.82 9.02 1.39
N ALA A 167 -1.69 9.94 2.33
CA ALA A 167 -0.61 10.92 2.37
C ALA A 167 0.69 10.33 2.94
N SER A 168 1.84 10.84 2.49
CA SER A 168 3.12 10.68 3.17
C SER A 168 3.07 11.35 4.54
N LYS A 169 3.61 10.68 5.56
CA LYS A 169 3.73 11.26 6.89
C LYS A 169 4.94 12.22 6.86
N GLY A 170 4.71 13.48 6.49
CA GLY A 170 5.83 14.43 6.49
C GLY A 170 5.69 15.69 5.64
N ASN A 171 4.55 16.00 5.06
CA ASN A 171 4.30 17.35 4.57
C ASN A 171 2.91 17.80 4.99
N ASN A 172 2.89 18.59 6.06
CA ASN A 172 1.74 19.41 6.43
C ASN A 172 1.66 20.56 5.42
N ALA A 173 1.05 20.31 4.28
CA ALA A 173 0.62 21.35 3.38
C ALA A 173 -0.88 21.17 3.22
N SER A 174 -1.59 22.06 3.90
CA SER A 174 -3.03 22.28 3.79
C SER A 174 -3.50 22.20 2.33
N ASN A 175 -4.37 21.26 2.06
CA ASN A 175 -5.34 21.41 1.01
C ASN A 175 -6.71 21.11 1.60
N ASN A 176 -7.23 22.09 2.33
CA ASN A 176 -8.65 22.25 2.53
C ASN A 176 -9.25 22.63 1.17
N ASN A 177 -9.78 21.67 0.47
CA ASN A 177 -10.79 21.95 -0.53
C ASN A 177 -12.00 21.03 -0.27
N ALA A 178 -12.72 21.37 0.79
CA ALA A 178 -14.07 20.90 1.00
C ALA A 178 -14.99 21.99 0.46
N ALA A 179 -15.37 21.83 -0.79
CA ALA A 179 -16.54 22.51 -1.31
C ALA A 179 -17.78 21.84 -0.70
N ALA A 180 -18.38 22.47 0.29
CA ALA A 180 -19.74 22.23 0.65
C ALA A 180 -20.39 23.60 0.87
N GLY A 181 -21.01 24.09 -0.17
CA GLY A 181 -22.01 25.12 -0.05
C GLY A 181 -23.18 24.57 0.76
N ASN A 182 -23.61 25.31 1.73
CA ASN A 182 -24.99 25.30 2.12
C ASN A 182 -25.39 26.70 2.60
N ASN A 183 -26.07 27.38 1.73
CA ASN A 183 -26.87 28.56 2.05
C ASN A 183 -27.95 28.16 3.03
N ASN A 184 -28.01 28.82 4.14
CA ASN A 184 -29.31 29.05 4.76
C ASN A 184 -29.32 30.45 5.38
N ALA A 185 -29.97 31.33 4.65
CA ALA A 185 -30.41 32.63 5.14
C ALA A 185 -31.60 32.41 6.09
N ALA A 186 -31.49 32.92 7.27
CA ALA A 186 -32.66 33.28 8.05
C ALA A 186 -32.33 34.57 8.78
N GLY A 187 -32.97 35.62 8.32
CA GLY A 187 -32.99 36.91 8.99
C GLY A 187 -33.64 36.81 10.35
N ASN A 188 -33.23 37.66 11.20
CA ASN A 188 -34.10 38.12 12.28
C ASN A 188 -33.79 39.60 12.55
N ASP A 189 -34.68 40.43 12.03
CA ASP A 189 -34.85 41.80 12.46
C ASP A 189 -35.29 41.81 13.92
N ASN A 190 -34.68 42.61 14.74
CA ASN A 190 -35.38 43.22 15.85
C ASN A 190 -34.76 44.59 16.14
N ALA A 191 -35.52 45.61 15.74
CA ALA A 191 -35.38 46.99 16.11
C ALA A 191 -36.13 47.26 17.42
N ALA A 192 -35.78 48.40 18.01
CA ALA A 192 -36.41 49.17 19.08
C ALA A 192 -35.78 48.94 20.46
N ALA A 193 -35.43 49.93 21.18
CA ALA A 193 -35.75 51.34 21.34
C ALA A 193 -34.59 52.04 22.03
#